data_7c4929a755846d1dddec3996bed96b35
#
_entry.id   7c4929a755846d1dddec3996bed96b35
#
_cell.length_a   1.000
_cell.length_b   1.000
_cell.length_c   1.000
_cell.angle_alpha   90.00
_cell.angle_beta   90.00
_cell.angle_gamma   90.00
#
_symmetry.space_group_name_H-M   'P 1'
#
loop_
_entity.id
_entity.type
_entity.pdbx_description
1 polymer ?
#
loop_
_entity_poly.entity_id
_entity_poly.type
_entity_poly.pdbx_seq_one_letter_code
_entity_poly.pdbx_strand_id
1 'polypeptide(L)'
;KAAYTTKSAGKYYVVAQLKDANGNELCSVCTTITSKEPEIDTAVDNDDIVVAKVKDLSSDFIMGMDISSVITEFNSGVVYKDYNGKEINNVTDFCKFLAENGINHIRVRVWNDPYDSNGNGYGGGNNDVATAKKIADACRSAGIKMLVDFHCSDFWTDPGKQMVPKAWKGYTVDEKAAAVEKFINESLNTIDASKDVVDMVQVGNETTGGFIGETNTKAMCKLFSAGSKGVKDYNSDVKVVIHVESPQKNTLKKWSDNLEEYKVDYDILGTSYYPYWHGTLSNLKNEISYVQTKHNKDAMVAETSYAYTLDDSDGHENTVREGNNDDSADA
;
A
#
# COMPACT_ATOMS: atom_id res chain seq x y z
N LYS A 1 28.70 -13.23 17.29
CA LYS A 1 28.73 -13.24 15.81
C LYS A 1 28.38 -11.83 15.33
N ALA A 2 29.24 -11.21 14.53
CA ALA A 2 28.88 -9.99 13.82
C ALA A 2 28.27 -10.39 12.47
N ALA A 3 27.09 -9.86 12.14
CA ALA A 3 26.50 -10.00 10.84
C ALA A 3 26.67 -8.68 10.07
N TYR A 4 26.98 -8.76 8.81
CA TYR A 4 27.10 -7.61 7.93
C TYR A 4 26.33 -7.89 6.64
N THR A 5 25.48 -6.96 6.25
CA THR A 5 24.73 -7.03 4.99
C THR A 5 25.41 -6.14 3.96
N THR A 6 25.76 -6.71 2.81
CA THR A 6 26.34 -5.95 1.69
C THR A 6 25.26 -5.13 0.99
N LYS A 7 25.64 -3.91 0.54
CA LYS A 7 24.69 -2.97 -0.09
C LYS A 7 24.52 -3.17 -1.60
N SER A 8 25.41 -3.97 -2.21
CA SER A 8 25.36 -4.27 -3.65
C SER A 8 26.08 -5.57 -3.94
N ALA A 9 25.86 -6.13 -5.13
CA ALA A 9 26.69 -7.24 -5.62
C ALA A 9 28.14 -6.78 -5.79
N GLY A 10 29.07 -7.67 -5.51
CA GLY A 10 30.49 -7.36 -5.65
C GLY A 10 31.39 -8.23 -4.78
N LYS A 11 32.67 -7.95 -4.89
CA LYS A 11 33.69 -8.59 -4.09
C LYS A 11 34.07 -7.72 -2.89
N TYR A 12 33.89 -8.23 -1.69
CA TYR A 12 34.15 -7.53 -0.44
C TYR A 12 35.32 -8.17 0.28
N TYR A 13 36.16 -7.35 0.90
CA TYR A 13 37.24 -7.80 1.77
C TYR A 13 36.79 -7.59 3.21
N VAL A 14 36.80 -8.67 3.98
CA VAL A 14 36.50 -8.62 5.41
C VAL A 14 37.84 -8.77 6.15
N VAL A 15 38.17 -7.73 6.89
CA VAL A 15 39.42 -7.71 7.69
C VAL A 15 39.03 -7.71 9.17
N ALA A 16 39.43 -8.74 9.88
CA ALA A 16 39.35 -8.78 11.33
C ALA A 16 40.73 -8.44 11.94
N GLN A 17 40.75 -7.43 12.80
CA GLN A 17 41.94 -6.97 13.50
C GLN A 17 41.80 -7.21 15.00
N LEU A 18 42.79 -7.87 15.59
CA LEU A 18 42.95 -7.93 17.03
C LEU A 18 43.90 -6.82 17.47
N LYS A 19 43.48 -6.00 18.41
CA LYS A 19 44.25 -4.89 18.97
C LYS A 19 44.46 -5.09 20.48
N ASP A 20 45.60 -4.60 20.98
CA ASP A 20 45.84 -4.52 22.43
C ASP A 20 45.01 -3.39 23.08
N ALA A 21 45.12 -3.26 24.39
CA ALA A 21 44.41 -2.25 25.15
C ALA A 21 44.81 -0.77 24.79
N ASN A 22 45.94 -0.61 24.11
CA ASN A 22 46.47 0.69 23.65
C ASN A 22 46.10 0.95 22.18
N GLY A 23 45.38 0.03 21.52
CA GLY A 23 44.94 0.18 20.13
C GLY A 23 46.00 -0.32 19.10
N ASN A 24 47.11 -0.90 19.50
CA ASN A 24 48.12 -1.47 18.59
C ASN A 24 47.62 -2.79 18.01
N GLU A 25 47.84 -2.97 16.71
CA GLU A 25 47.43 -4.19 16.01
C GLU A 25 48.33 -5.36 16.43
N LEU A 26 47.73 -6.45 16.92
CA LEU A 26 48.38 -7.68 17.30
C LEU A 26 48.38 -8.71 16.15
N CYS A 27 47.29 -8.80 15.46
CA CYS A 27 47.16 -9.57 14.23
C CYS A 27 45.97 -9.12 13.40
N SER A 28 45.99 -9.40 12.09
CA SER A 28 44.84 -9.22 11.20
C SER A 28 44.66 -10.44 10.31
N VAL A 29 43.42 -10.77 10.01
CA VAL A 29 43.00 -11.78 9.06
C VAL A 29 42.11 -11.15 8.02
N CYS A 30 42.44 -11.35 6.77
CA CYS A 30 41.65 -10.88 5.64
C CYS A 30 41.03 -12.07 4.91
N THR A 31 39.73 -12.02 4.69
CA THR A 31 39.03 -12.96 3.81
C THR A 31 38.20 -12.22 2.79
N THR A 32 37.85 -12.89 1.71
CA THR A 32 37.05 -12.33 0.63
C THR A 32 35.67 -12.95 0.65
N ILE A 33 34.63 -12.12 0.60
CA ILE A 33 33.27 -12.56 0.41
C ILE A 33 32.83 -12.00 -0.94
N THR A 34 32.24 -12.84 -1.77
CA THR A 34 31.59 -12.41 -3.01
C THR A 34 30.08 -12.37 -2.76
N SER A 35 29.52 -11.19 -2.77
CA SER A 35 28.07 -11.01 -2.86
C SER A 35 27.68 -11.06 -4.34
N LYS A 36 26.78 -11.95 -4.68
CA LYS A 36 26.21 -12.03 -6.01
C LYS A 36 24.82 -11.38 -5.98
N GLU A 37 24.45 -10.77 -7.08
CA GLU A 37 23.03 -10.51 -7.33
C GLU A 37 22.28 -11.84 -7.37
N PRO A 38 21.00 -11.87 -7.00
CA PRO A 38 20.17 -13.06 -7.22
C PRO A 38 20.31 -13.45 -8.70
N GLU A 39 20.70 -14.70 -8.97
CA GLU A 39 20.67 -15.21 -10.33
C GLU A 39 19.20 -15.22 -10.77
N ILE A 40 18.84 -14.28 -11.62
CA ILE A 40 17.60 -14.37 -12.39
C ILE A 40 17.87 -15.46 -13.42
N ASP A 41 17.11 -16.53 -13.36
CA ASP A 41 17.17 -17.56 -14.40
C ASP A 41 16.62 -16.94 -15.69
N THR A 42 17.53 -16.45 -16.54
CA THR A 42 17.20 -15.82 -17.82
C THR A 42 17.08 -16.83 -18.96
N ALA A 43 17.01 -18.12 -18.66
CA ALA A 43 16.75 -19.14 -19.66
C ALA A 43 15.27 -19.06 -20.11
N VAL A 44 14.95 -18.03 -20.88
CA VAL A 44 13.67 -17.90 -21.57
C VAL A 44 13.91 -18.17 -23.05
N ASP A 45 13.43 -19.30 -23.51
CA ASP A 45 13.27 -19.54 -24.93
C ASP A 45 11.80 -19.22 -25.27
N ASN A 46 11.61 -18.25 -26.19
CA ASN A 46 10.34 -17.88 -26.82
C ASN A 46 9.30 -17.13 -25.99
N ASP A 47 9.09 -15.88 -26.28
CA ASP A 47 7.87 -15.05 -26.14
C ASP A 47 7.04 -15.14 -24.84
N ASP A 48 7.39 -15.98 -23.87
CA ASP A 48 6.69 -16.11 -22.62
C ASP A 48 7.28 -15.17 -21.56
N ILE A 49 6.44 -14.42 -20.90
CA ILE A 49 6.83 -13.64 -19.71
C ILE A 49 7.09 -14.64 -18.59
N VAL A 50 8.36 -14.83 -18.23
CA VAL A 50 8.75 -15.68 -17.11
C VAL A 50 9.04 -14.83 -15.90
N VAL A 51 8.19 -14.96 -14.88
CA VAL A 51 8.45 -14.37 -13.56
C VAL A 51 9.17 -15.39 -12.70
N ALA A 52 10.44 -15.14 -12.42
CA ALA A 52 11.24 -15.99 -11.53
C ALA A 52 10.66 -15.93 -10.10
N LYS A 53 10.58 -17.12 -9.45
CA LYS A 53 10.20 -17.15 -8.04
C LYS A 53 11.24 -16.42 -7.20
N VAL A 54 10.81 -15.48 -6.37
CA VAL A 54 11.65 -14.85 -5.37
C VAL A 54 12.02 -15.92 -4.33
N LYS A 55 13.33 -16.22 -4.19
CA LYS A 55 13.81 -17.16 -3.20
C LYS A 55 13.62 -16.59 -1.80
N ASP A 56 13.24 -17.45 -0.87
CA ASP A 56 13.10 -17.13 0.55
C ASP A 56 12.08 -16.01 0.84
N LEU A 57 11.07 -15.84 -0.04
CA LEU A 57 9.95 -14.97 0.24
C LEU A 57 9.20 -15.50 1.46
N SER A 58 9.02 -14.64 2.48
CA SER A 58 8.26 -14.99 3.67
C SER A 58 6.84 -15.41 3.31
N SER A 59 6.30 -16.40 4.01
CA SER A 59 4.88 -16.77 3.89
C SER A 59 3.92 -15.62 4.24
N ASP A 60 4.42 -14.65 5.01
CA ASP A 60 3.66 -13.49 5.47
C ASP A 60 3.80 -12.28 4.52
N PHE A 61 4.53 -12.46 3.40
CA PHE A 61 4.67 -11.40 2.41
C PHE A 61 3.29 -11.07 1.81
N ILE A 62 2.94 -9.78 1.80
CA ILE A 62 1.65 -9.32 1.31
C ILE A 62 1.64 -9.37 -0.22
N MET A 63 0.81 -10.25 -0.76
CA MET A 63 0.44 -10.33 -2.16
C MET A 63 -0.98 -9.79 -2.27
N GLY A 64 -1.08 -8.47 -2.53
CA GLY A 64 -2.34 -7.75 -2.46
C GLY A 64 -2.89 -7.34 -3.82
N MET A 65 -4.20 -7.17 -3.87
CA MET A 65 -4.92 -6.64 -5.04
C MET A 65 -6.03 -5.69 -4.59
N ASP A 66 -6.17 -4.52 -5.24
CA ASP A 66 -7.33 -3.65 -5.06
C ASP A 66 -8.47 -4.14 -5.96
N ILE A 67 -9.60 -4.48 -5.35
CA ILE A 67 -10.81 -4.93 -6.07
C ILE A 67 -12.03 -4.06 -5.73
N SER A 68 -11.80 -2.82 -5.38
CA SER A 68 -12.85 -1.89 -4.92
C SER A 68 -14.03 -1.77 -5.88
N SER A 69 -13.78 -1.88 -7.19
CA SER A 69 -14.81 -1.73 -8.24
C SER A 69 -15.55 -3.03 -8.58
N VAL A 70 -15.08 -4.18 -8.11
CA VAL A 70 -15.51 -5.52 -8.57
C VAL A 70 -17.03 -5.73 -8.54
N ILE A 71 -17.70 -5.24 -7.49
CA ILE A 71 -19.18 -5.38 -7.39
C ILE A 71 -19.88 -4.57 -8.47
N THR A 72 -19.41 -3.36 -8.76
CA THR A 72 -19.95 -2.54 -9.83
C THR A 72 -19.67 -3.13 -11.20
N GLU A 73 -18.50 -3.72 -11.40
CA GLU A 73 -18.15 -4.42 -12.64
C GLU A 73 -19.08 -5.61 -12.90
N PHE A 74 -19.33 -6.47 -11.91
CA PHE A 74 -20.34 -7.54 -12.03
C PHE A 74 -21.73 -6.98 -12.33
N ASN A 75 -22.15 -5.93 -11.65
CA ASN A 75 -23.45 -5.27 -11.89
C ASN A 75 -23.57 -4.66 -13.29
N SER A 76 -22.44 -4.28 -13.89
CA SER A 76 -22.36 -3.73 -15.25
C SER A 76 -22.25 -4.82 -16.32
N GLY A 77 -22.24 -6.09 -15.93
CA GLY A 77 -22.18 -7.23 -16.86
C GLY A 77 -20.79 -7.68 -17.24
N VAL A 78 -19.74 -7.22 -16.54
CA VAL A 78 -18.39 -7.76 -16.72
C VAL A 78 -18.38 -9.22 -16.31
N VAL A 79 -17.81 -10.09 -17.15
CA VAL A 79 -17.68 -11.52 -16.93
C VAL A 79 -16.20 -11.87 -16.74
N TYR A 80 -15.83 -12.25 -15.53
CA TYR A 80 -14.52 -12.82 -15.25
C TYR A 80 -14.52 -14.32 -15.55
N LYS A 81 -13.37 -14.87 -15.90
CA LYS A 81 -13.19 -16.30 -16.18
C LYS A 81 -11.93 -16.83 -15.49
N ASP A 82 -11.98 -18.07 -15.07
CA ASP A 82 -10.78 -18.80 -14.65
C ASP A 82 -9.94 -19.21 -15.87
N TYR A 83 -8.77 -19.81 -15.62
CA TYR A 83 -7.85 -20.27 -16.68
C TYR A 83 -8.43 -21.37 -17.59
N ASN A 84 -9.55 -22.01 -17.21
CA ASN A 84 -10.24 -23.01 -18.00
C ASN A 84 -11.42 -22.40 -18.78
N GLY A 85 -11.63 -21.09 -18.68
CA GLY A 85 -12.73 -20.37 -19.32
C GLY A 85 -14.06 -20.47 -18.58
N LYS A 86 -14.09 -21.02 -17.36
CA LYS A 86 -15.29 -21.07 -16.52
C LYS A 86 -15.57 -19.67 -15.95
N GLU A 87 -16.80 -19.22 -16.07
CA GLU A 87 -17.23 -17.92 -15.60
C GLU A 87 -17.25 -17.82 -14.07
N ILE A 88 -16.83 -16.67 -13.58
CA ILE A 88 -16.83 -16.25 -12.19
C ILE A 88 -17.87 -15.13 -12.08
N ASN A 89 -19.01 -15.41 -11.44
CA ASN A 89 -20.20 -14.56 -11.53
C ASN A 89 -20.53 -13.77 -10.27
N ASN A 90 -19.67 -13.83 -9.25
CA ASN A 90 -19.87 -13.11 -8.01
C ASN A 90 -18.54 -12.86 -7.27
N VAL A 91 -18.57 -11.89 -6.36
CA VAL A 91 -17.38 -11.47 -5.60
C VAL A 91 -16.81 -12.58 -4.70
N THR A 92 -17.65 -13.47 -4.16
CA THR A 92 -17.18 -14.56 -3.29
C THR A 92 -16.35 -15.58 -4.08
N ASP A 93 -16.80 -15.97 -5.26
CA ASP A 93 -16.05 -16.90 -6.12
C ASP A 93 -14.83 -16.21 -6.73
N PHE A 94 -14.90 -14.89 -6.97
CA PHE A 94 -13.75 -14.09 -7.39
C PHE A 94 -12.65 -14.07 -6.31
N CYS A 95 -13.00 -13.80 -5.05
CA CYS A 95 -12.04 -13.86 -3.95
C CYS A 95 -11.43 -15.24 -3.77
N LYS A 96 -12.20 -16.33 -3.91
CA LYS A 96 -11.67 -17.70 -3.86
C LYS A 96 -10.68 -17.96 -4.99
N PHE A 97 -11.01 -17.53 -6.22
CA PHE A 97 -10.09 -17.63 -7.36
C PHE A 97 -8.78 -16.87 -7.10
N LEU A 98 -8.85 -15.66 -6.54
CA LEU A 98 -7.66 -14.89 -6.17
C LEU A 98 -6.82 -15.62 -5.11
N ALA A 99 -7.47 -16.17 -4.06
CA ALA A 99 -6.79 -16.92 -3.01
C ALA A 99 -6.06 -18.16 -3.56
N GLU A 100 -6.70 -18.93 -4.44
CA GLU A 100 -6.13 -20.10 -5.12
C GLU A 100 -4.94 -19.73 -6.00
N ASN A 101 -4.84 -18.46 -6.42
CA ASN A 101 -3.75 -17.93 -7.23
C ASN A 101 -2.73 -17.08 -6.44
N GLY A 102 -2.72 -17.21 -5.11
CA GLY A 102 -1.67 -16.66 -4.26
C GLY A 102 -1.93 -15.26 -3.70
N ILE A 103 -3.08 -14.66 -4.00
CA ILE A 103 -3.48 -13.39 -3.36
C ILE A 103 -3.91 -13.68 -1.92
N ASN A 104 -3.29 -13.00 -0.96
CA ASN A 104 -3.55 -13.18 0.46
C ASN A 104 -4.15 -11.93 1.12
N HIS A 105 -4.15 -10.78 0.43
CA HIS A 105 -4.74 -9.53 0.90
C HIS A 105 -5.55 -8.86 -0.20
N ILE A 106 -6.66 -8.26 0.19
CA ILE A 106 -7.50 -7.42 -0.68
C ILE A 106 -7.50 -6.00 -0.11
N ARG A 107 -7.21 -5.00 -0.95
CA ARG A 107 -7.39 -3.59 -0.62
C ARG A 107 -8.75 -3.12 -1.11
N VAL A 108 -9.47 -2.37 -0.28
CA VAL A 108 -10.78 -1.80 -0.62
C VAL A 108 -10.88 -0.36 -0.14
N ARG A 109 -11.17 0.55 -1.08
CA ARG A 109 -11.45 1.96 -0.79
C ARG A 109 -12.77 2.10 -0.06
N VAL A 110 -12.84 3.09 0.84
CA VAL A 110 -14.08 3.50 1.52
C VAL A 110 -14.20 5.02 1.50
N TRP A 111 -15.32 5.48 0.96
CA TRP A 111 -15.72 6.89 0.94
C TRP A 111 -16.81 7.16 1.98
N ASN A 112 -16.86 8.42 2.46
CA ASN A 112 -17.79 8.78 3.53
C ASN A 112 -19.25 8.69 3.11
N ASP A 113 -19.60 9.37 2.00
CA ASP A 113 -20.96 9.39 1.45
C ASP A 113 -20.90 9.69 -0.07
N PRO A 114 -20.67 8.63 -0.91
CA PRO A 114 -20.47 8.80 -2.35
C PRO A 114 -21.76 9.02 -3.15
N TYR A 115 -22.73 9.72 -2.58
CA TYR A 115 -24.03 9.96 -3.21
C TYR A 115 -24.40 11.44 -3.22
N ASP A 116 -25.16 11.86 -4.24
CA ASP A 116 -25.78 13.19 -4.28
C ASP A 116 -27.02 13.26 -3.38
N SER A 117 -27.67 14.44 -3.33
CA SER A 117 -28.89 14.66 -2.53
C SER A 117 -30.11 13.84 -3.00
N ASN A 118 -30.06 13.29 -4.21
CA ASN A 118 -31.12 12.44 -4.78
C ASN A 118 -30.79 10.95 -4.62
N GLY A 119 -29.66 10.61 -4.01
CA GLY A 119 -29.19 9.25 -3.84
C GLY A 119 -28.48 8.68 -5.07
N ASN A 120 -28.14 9.48 -6.07
CA ASN A 120 -27.35 9.03 -7.20
C ASN A 120 -25.89 8.90 -6.80
N GLY A 121 -25.27 7.77 -7.10
CA GLY A 121 -23.85 7.55 -6.85
C GLY A 121 -22.96 8.39 -7.74
N TYR A 122 -21.80 8.79 -7.21
CA TYR A 122 -20.80 9.55 -7.97
C TYR A 122 -19.99 8.70 -8.96
N GLY A 123 -20.16 7.39 -8.97
CA GLY A 123 -19.43 6.45 -9.81
C GLY A 123 -18.20 5.86 -9.14
N GLY A 124 -17.32 5.27 -9.93
CA GLY A 124 -16.07 4.66 -9.43
C GLY A 124 -16.28 3.51 -8.43
N GLY A 125 -17.43 2.82 -8.51
CA GLY A 125 -17.79 1.73 -7.60
C GLY A 125 -18.70 2.15 -6.44
N ASN A 126 -18.94 3.45 -6.22
CA ASN A 126 -19.69 4.00 -5.08
C ASN A 126 -19.27 3.34 -3.75
N ASN A 127 -17.97 3.32 -3.50
CA ASN A 127 -17.32 2.57 -2.42
C ASN A 127 -17.72 3.10 -1.03
N ASP A 128 -18.91 2.80 -0.61
CA ASP A 128 -19.40 3.06 0.75
C ASP A 128 -19.08 1.88 1.71
N VAL A 129 -19.41 2.08 2.98
CA VAL A 129 -19.21 1.07 4.04
C VAL A 129 -19.96 -0.23 3.73
N ALA A 130 -21.14 -0.14 3.12
CA ALA A 130 -21.96 -1.31 2.80
C ALA A 130 -21.35 -2.15 1.65
N THR A 131 -20.75 -1.49 0.67
CA THR A 131 -19.99 -2.14 -0.41
C THR A 131 -18.74 -2.83 0.13
N ALA A 132 -17.96 -2.12 0.97
CA ALA A 132 -16.79 -2.70 1.62
C ALA A 132 -17.14 -3.92 2.48
N LYS A 133 -18.28 -3.89 3.21
CA LYS A 133 -18.77 -5.04 3.98
C LYS A 133 -19.01 -6.27 3.10
N LYS A 134 -19.62 -6.12 1.94
CA LYS A 134 -19.87 -7.24 1.02
C LYS A 134 -18.57 -7.89 0.56
N ILE A 135 -17.55 -7.06 0.29
CA ILE A 135 -16.23 -7.57 -0.10
C ILE A 135 -15.55 -8.25 1.10
N ALA A 136 -15.65 -7.69 2.31
CA ALA A 136 -15.12 -8.29 3.52
C ALA A 136 -15.73 -9.67 3.80
N ASP A 137 -17.04 -9.84 3.61
CA ASP A 137 -17.72 -11.14 3.76
C ASP A 137 -17.21 -12.16 2.72
N ALA A 138 -16.92 -11.72 1.50
CA ALA A 138 -16.32 -12.55 0.45
C ALA A 138 -14.87 -12.94 0.79
N CYS A 139 -14.06 -11.99 1.25
CA CYS A 139 -12.68 -12.23 1.71
C CYS A 139 -12.64 -13.24 2.85
N ARG A 140 -13.53 -13.10 3.84
CA ARG A 140 -13.68 -14.07 4.95
C ARG A 140 -13.96 -15.47 4.44
N SER A 141 -14.87 -15.60 3.47
CA SER A 141 -15.22 -16.88 2.86
C SER A 141 -14.07 -17.52 2.08
N ALA A 142 -13.14 -16.72 1.60
CA ALA A 142 -11.96 -17.14 0.84
C ALA A 142 -10.70 -17.32 1.71
N GLY A 143 -10.74 -16.91 2.99
CA GLY A 143 -9.58 -16.93 3.88
C GLY A 143 -8.53 -15.85 3.57
N ILE A 144 -8.92 -14.79 2.87
CA ILE A 144 -8.06 -13.64 2.52
C ILE A 144 -8.24 -12.54 3.57
N LYS A 145 -7.15 -11.85 3.92
CA LYS A 145 -7.17 -10.65 4.76
C LYS A 145 -7.50 -9.38 3.96
N MET A 146 -7.83 -8.32 4.67
CA MET A 146 -8.28 -7.08 4.04
C MET A 146 -7.59 -5.86 4.61
N LEU A 147 -7.09 -5.01 3.72
CA LEU A 147 -6.72 -3.63 3.99
C LEU A 147 -7.91 -2.73 3.60
N VAL A 148 -8.45 -2.02 4.58
CA VAL A 148 -9.48 -1.00 4.34
C VAL A 148 -8.83 0.36 4.14
N ASP A 149 -9.04 0.98 2.99
CA ASP A 149 -8.50 2.29 2.64
C ASP A 149 -9.55 3.38 2.81
N PHE A 150 -9.50 4.12 3.91
CA PHE A 150 -10.37 5.26 4.16
C PHE A 150 -9.84 6.52 3.49
N HIS A 151 -10.46 6.94 2.40
CA HIS A 151 -10.15 8.22 1.75
C HIS A 151 -10.49 9.43 2.62
N CYS A 152 -11.40 9.28 3.59
CA CYS A 152 -11.93 10.37 4.40
C CYS A 152 -12.45 11.53 3.54
N SER A 153 -13.11 11.20 2.46
CA SER A 153 -13.73 12.07 1.47
C SER A 153 -14.99 11.38 0.94
N ASP A 154 -15.88 12.12 0.29
CA ASP A 154 -17.09 11.56 -0.33
C ASP A 154 -16.81 10.92 -1.70
N PHE A 155 -15.62 11.13 -2.23
CA PHE A 155 -15.18 10.57 -3.49
C PHE A 155 -13.66 10.38 -3.51
N TRP A 156 -13.11 10.02 -4.65
CA TRP A 156 -11.70 9.73 -4.88
C TRP A 156 -10.81 10.87 -4.41
N THR A 157 -9.79 10.54 -3.61
CA THR A 157 -8.69 11.44 -3.25
C THR A 157 -7.40 11.00 -3.95
N ASP A 158 -6.59 11.98 -4.30
CA ASP A 158 -5.27 11.84 -4.90
C ASP A 158 -4.36 12.97 -4.37
N PRO A 159 -3.07 13.02 -4.73
CA PRO A 159 -2.15 14.04 -4.20
C PRO A 159 -2.58 15.48 -4.44
N GLY A 160 -3.33 15.73 -5.53
CA GLY A 160 -3.86 17.06 -5.88
C GLY A 160 -5.28 17.32 -5.36
N LYS A 161 -5.94 16.31 -4.78
CA LYS A 161 -7.37 16.39 -4.47
C LYS A 161 -7.68 15.69 -3.13
N GLN A 162 -7.59 16.45 -2.04
CA GLN A 162 -7.85 16.00 -0.68
C GLN A 162 -9.07 16.73 -0.09
N MET A 163 -10.26 16.38 -0.59
CA MET A 163 -11.50 17.13 -0.29
C MET A 163 -12.08 16.75 1.07
N VAL A 164 -12.65 17.76 1.72
CA VAL A 164 -13.42 17.57 2.96
C VAL A 164 -14.76 16.92 2.61
N PRO A 165 -15.19 15.86 3.33
CA PRO A 165 -16.55 15.32 3.20
C PRO A 165 -17.62 16.40 3.36
N LYS A 166 -18.71 16.31 2.60
CA LYS A 166 -19.80 17.29 2.65
C LYS A 166 -20.38 17.46 4.06
N ALA A 167 -20.43 16.37 4.83
CA ALA A 167 -20.91 16.38 6.20
C ALA A 167 -19.98 17.12 7.19
N TRP A 168 -18.70 17.32 6.81
CA TRP A 168 -17.69 17.96 7.67
C TRP A 168 -17.29 19.35 7.20
N LYS A 169 -18.02 19.91 6.23
CA LYS A 169 -17.79 21.28 5.77
C LYS A 169 -17.94 22.28 6.90
N GLY A 170 -16.95 23.15 7.04
CA GLY A 170 -16.91 24.17 8.10
C GLY A 170 -16.37 23.68 9.45
N TYR A 171 -16.02 22.40 9.60
CA TYR A 171 -15.43 21.89 10.80
C TYR A 171 -14.01 22.44 11.00
N THR A 172 -13.70 22.78 12.26
CA THR A 172 -12.33 23.01 12.71
C THR A 172 -11.51 21.72 12.65
N VAL A 173 -10.19 21.81 12.75
CA VAL A 173 -9.31 20.63 12.79
C VAL A 173 -9.69 19.68 13.94
N ASP A 174 -10.14 20.21 15.08
CA ASP A 174 -10.54 19.41 16.23
C ASP A 174 -11.83 18.64 15.98
N GLU A 175 -12.79 19.29 15.34
CA GLU A 175 -14.07 18.66 14.94
C GLU A 175 -13.85 17.61 13.85
N LYS A 176 -12.97 17.90 12.87
CA LYS A 176 -12.56 16.91 11.85
C LYS A 176 -11.89 15.69 12.51
N ALA A 177 -11.00 15.90 13.47
CA ALA A 177 -10.34 14.82 14.20
C ALA A 177 -11.36 13.91 14.90
N ALA A 178 -12.31 14.49 15.63
CA ALA A 178 -13.38 13.72 16.27
C ALA A 178 -14.27 12.97 15.24
N ALA A 179 -14.55 13.60 14.10
CA ALA A 179 -15.35 13.01 13.04
C ALA A 179 -14.62 11.83 12.36
N VAL A 180 -13.32 11.94 12.09
CA VAL A 180 -12.49 10.87 11.51
C VAL A 180 -12.40 9.66 12.45
N GLU A 181 -12.08 9.89 13.73
CA GLU A 181 -12.02 8.84 14.73
C GLU A 181 -13.34 8.05 14.79
N LYS A 182 -14.45 8.77 14.90
CA LYS A 182 -15.79 8.18 14.93
C LYS A 182 -16.11 7.42 13.64
N PHE A 183 -15.91 8.04 12.48
CA PHE A 183 -16.24 7.44 11.18
C PHE A 183 -15.48 6.14 10.95
N ILE A 184 -14.17 6.13 11.19
CA ILE A 184 -13.33 4.94 11.02
C ILE A 184 -13.78 3.82 11.97
N ASN A 185 -13.97 4.13 13.25
CA ASN A 185 -14.38 3.13 14.23
C ASN A 185 -15.75 2.50 13.90
N GLU A 186 -16.77 3.33 13.64
CA GLU A 186 -18.12 2.85 13.30
C GLU A 186 -18.14 2.06 12.00
N SER A 187 -17.38 2.50 11.00
CA SER A 187 -17.26 1.82 9.70
C SER A 187 -16.62 0.45 9.86
N LEU A 188 -15.51 0.34 10.60
CA LEU A 188 -14.83 -0.93 10.83
C LEU A 188 -15.72 -1.92 11.59
N ASN A 189 -16.44 -1.47 12.62
CA ASN A 189 -17.41 -2.31 13.32
C ASN A 189 -18.57 -2.79 12.42
N THR A 190 -18.87 -2.06 11.34
CA THR A 190 -19.88 -2.47 10.35
C THR A 190 -19.28 -3.42 9.30
N ILE A 191 -18.07 -3.13 8.81
CA ILE A 191 -17.38 -3.91 7.76
C ILE A 191 -17.00 -5.28 8.30
N ASP A 192 -16.42 -5.33 9.49
CA ASP A 192 -15.89 -6.56 10.09
C ASP A 192 -16.18 -6.62 11.60
N ALA A 193 -17.44 -6.85 11.94
CA ALA A 193 -17.88 -7.00 13.33
C ALA A 193 -17.22 -8.18 14.06
N SER A 194 -16.79 -9.20 13.31
CA SER A 194 -16.12 -10.40 13.83
C SER A 194 -14.66 -10.17 14.17
N LYS A 195 -14.07 -9.08 13.64
CA LYS A 195 -12.65 -8.69 13.81
C LYS A 195 -11.66 -9.77 13.35
N ASP A 196 -11.99 -10.45 12.26
CA ASP A 196 -11.23 -11.62 11.77
C ASP A 196 -10.72 -11.47 10.33
N VAL A 197 -11.18 -10.46 9.57
CA VAL A 197 -10.80 -10.22 8.18
C VAL A 197 -9.90 -9.00 8.02
N VAL A 198 -10.26 -7.86 8.64
CA VAL A 198 -9.50 -6.63 8.55
C VAL A 198 -8.27 -6.71 9.46
N ASP A 199 -7.09 -6.71 8.89
CA ASP A 199 -5.82 -6.71 9.61
C ASP A 199 -4.98 -5.45 9.37
N MET A 200 -5.33 -4.67 8.34
CA MET A 200 -4.73 -3.37 8.06
C MET A 200 -5.79 -2.31 7.73
N VAL A 201 -5.53 -1.09 8.13
CA VAL A 201 -6.37 0.07 7.80
C VAL A 201 -5.50 1.23 7.35
N GLN A 202 -5.75 1.72 6.16
CA GLN A 202 -5.12 2.89 5.60
C GLN A 202 -5.94 4.13 5.97
N VAL A 203 -5.29 5.08 6.66
CA VAL A 203 -5.88 6.34 7.10
C VAL A 203 -5.49 7.44 6.12
N GLY A 204 -6.34 7.68 5.14
CA GLY A 204 -6.11 8.60 4.04
C GLY A 204 -5.43 7.94 2.83
N ASN A 205 -5.77 8.40 1.62
CA ASN A 205 -5.18 7.96 0.37
C ASN A 205 -4.30 9.06 -0.23
N GLU A 206 -3.03 8.72 -0.52
CA GLU A 206 -2.03 9.59 -1.16
C GLU A 206 -1.93 10.99 -0.54
N THR A 207 -1.81 11.03 0.77
CA THR A 207 -1.93 12.25 1.60
C THR A 207 -0.67 13.13 1.60
N THR A 208 0.21 13.02 0.61
CA THR A 208 1.50 13.73 0.56
C THR A 208 1.35 15.25 0.71
N GLY A 209 0.37 15.84 0.04
CA GLY A 209 0.14 17.28 -0.02
C GLY A 209 -1.00 17.79 0.85
N GLY A 210 -1.82 16.90 1.42
CA GLY A 210 -2.99 17.28 2.21
C GLY A 210 -3.76 16.09 2.77
N PHE A 211 -4.64 16.36 3.73
CA PHE A 211 -5.58 15.37 4.28
C PHE A 211 -6.84 16.07 4.80
N ILE A 212 -8.01 15.70 4.30
CA ILE A 212 -9.32 16.29 4.67
C ILE A 212 -9.30 17.83 4.56
N GLY A 213 -8.73 18.33 3.46
CA GLY A 213 -8.60 19.77 3.19
C GLY A 213 -7.56 20.52 4.02
N GLU A 214 -6.85 19.86 4.92
CA GLU A 214 -5.72 20.43 5.65
C GLU A 214 -4.41 20.18 4.89
N THR A 215 -3.56 21.22 4.82
CA THR A 215 -2.23 21.15 4.20
C THR A 215 -1.08 21.44 5.19
N ASN A 216 -1.44 21.88 6.40
CA ASN A 216 -0.48 22.08 7.47
C ASN A 216 -0.09 20.75 8.10
N THR A 217 1.20 20.40 8.13
CA THR A 217 1.70 19.11 8.62
C THR A 217 1.21 18.77 10.02
N LYS A 218 1.21 19.74 10.95
CA LYS A 218 0.72 19.50 12.32
C LYS A 218 -0.77 19.18 12.35
N ALA A 219 -1.57 19.87 11.55
CA ALA A 219 -3.00 19.60 11.43
C ALA A 219 -3.24 18.21 10.83
N MET A 220 -2.52 17.86 9.75
CA MET A 220 -2.60 16.54 9.14
C MET A 220 -2.21 15.43 10.12
N CYS A 221 -1.10 15.56 10.84
CA CYS A 221 -0.67 14.59 11.84
C CYS A 221 -1.70 14.43 12.97
N LYS A 222 -2.40 15.51 13.36
CA LYS A 222 -3.51 15.41 14.32
C LYS A 222 -4.66 14.57 13.77
N LEU A 223 -5.00 14.73 12.49
CA LEU A 223 -6.04 13.93 11.84
C LEU A 223 -5.62 12.47 11.68
N PHE A 224 -4.35 12.20 11.33
CA PHE A 224 -3.81 10.83 11.29
C PHE A 224 -3.86 10.16 12.67
N SER A 225 -3.49 10.88 13.73
CA SER A 225 -3.57 10.35 15.11
C SER A 225 -5.00 10.02 15.51
N ALA A 226 -5.98 10.84 15.11
CA ALA A 226 -7.39 10.57 15.35
C ALA A 226 -7.89 9.35 14.56
N GLY A 227 -7.50 9.22 13.29
CA GLY A 227 -7.81 8.05 12.48
C GLY A 227 -7.21 6.78 13.07
N SER A 228 -5.92 6.83 13.46
CA SER A 228 -5.25 5.73 14.15
C SER A 228 -5.98 5.31 15.42
N LYS A 229 -6.39 6.28 16.23
CA LYS A 229 -7.18 6.01 17.45
C LYS A 229 -8.48 5.28 17.11
N GLY A 230 -9.20 5.71 16.08
CA GLY A 230 -10.43 5.04 15.62
C GLY A 230 -10.19 3.57 15.22
N VAL A 231 -9.04 3.27 14.58
CA VAL A 231 -8.62 1.90 14.26
C VAL A 231 -8.31 1.10 15.52
N LYS A 232 -7.48 1.65 16.42
CA LYS A 232 -7.05 0.94 17.63
C LYS A 232 -8.19 0.74 18.63
N ASP A 233 -9.16 1.64 18.68
CA ASP A 233 -10.40 1.47 19.47
C ASP A 233 -11.31 0.37 18.90
N TYR A 234 -11.28 0.15 17.56
CA TYR A 234 -11.94 -1.00 16.96
C TYR A 234 -11.20 -2.29 17.30
N ASN A 235 -9.91 -2.38 17.02
CA ASN A 235 -9.08 -3.54 17.36
C ASN A 235 -7.61 -3.13 17.43
N SER A 236 -6.98 -3.31 18.59
CA SER A 236 -5.58 -2.92 18.83
C SER A 236 -4.57 -3.69 17.96
N ASP A 237 -4.92 -4.87 17.48
CA ASP A 237 -4.03 -5.73 16.67
C ASP A 237 -3.99 -5.32 15.20
N VAL A 238 -4.97 -4.54 14.74
CA VAL A 238 -5.02 -4.05 13.36
C VAL A 238 -3.91 -3.04 13.11
N LYS A 239 -3.18 -3.22 12.01
CA LYS A 239 -2.08 -2.33 11.61
C LYS A 239 -2.62 -1.05 10.99
N VAL A 240 -2.06 0.08 11.41
CA VAL A 240 -2.38 1.39 10.85
C VAL A 240 -1.38 1.74 9.75
N VAL A 241 -1.89 2.03 8.56
CA VAL A 241 -1.11 2.46 7.40
C VAL A 241 -1.36 3.93 7.15
N ILE A 242 -0.28 4.73 7.02
CA ILE A 242 -0.34 6.09 6.47
C ILE A 242 0.20 6.01 5.05
N HIS A 243 -0.51 6.60 4.08
CA HIS A 243 -0.21 6.45 2.66
C HIS A 243 0.20 7.77 2.01
N VAL A 244 1.37 7.77 1.41
CA VAL A 244 1.93 8.89 0.63
C VAL A 244 2.32 8.42 -0.78
N GLU A 245 2.70 9.33 -1.66
CA GLU A 245 3.11 9.01 -3.03
C GLU A 245 4.48 9.66 -3.38
N SER A 246 4.96 9.43 -4.58
CA SER A 246 6.17 10.08 -5.14
C SER A 246 7.46 9.79 -4.33
N PRO A 247 7.88 8.54 -4.16
CA PRO A 247 9.11 8.20 -3.43
C PRO A 247 10.35 8.86 -4.05
N GLN A 248 10.37 9.16 -5.36
CA GLN A 248 11.47 9.87 -6.01
C GLN A 248 11.70 11.31 -5.48
N LYS A 249 10.72 11.86 -4.76
CA LYS A 249 10.81 13.18 -4.12
C LYS A 249 11.18 13.10 -2.63
N ASN A 250 11.68 11.96 -2.17
CA ASN A 250 11.99 11.65 -0.77
C ASN A 250 10.78 11.80 0.17
N THR A 251 9.60 11.44 -0.29
CA THR A 251 8.35 11.63 0.47
C THR A 251 8.24 10.69 1.66
N LEU A 252 8.72 9.43 1.54
CA LEU A 252 8.70 8.49 2.65
C LEU A 252 9.61 8.96 3.79
N LYS A 253 10.83 9.43 3.46
CA LYS A 253 11.75 10.00 4.45
C LYS A 253 11.14 11.18 5.17
N LYS A 254 10.62 12.13 4.40
CA LYS A 254 10.01 13.35 4.94
C LYS A 254 8.82 13.03 5.83
N TRP A 255 7.93 12.15 5.37
CA TRP A 255 6.71 11.84 6.12
C TRP A 255 6.98 10.96 7.32
N SER A 256 7.90 9.99 7.25
CA SER A 256 8.29 9.23 8.45
C SER A 256 8.90 10.12 9.53
N ASP A 257 9.72 11.11 9.16
CA ASP A 257 10.26 12.10 10.10
C ASP A 257 9.14 12.96 10.72
N ASN A 258 8.18 13.43 9.93
CA ASN A 258 7.03 14.20 10.42
C ASN A 258 6.14 13.39 11.36
N LEU A 259 5.80 12.16 10.99
CA LEU A 259 4.94 11.28 11.79
C LEU A 259 5.57 10.99 13.16
N GLU A 260 6.89 10.81 13.21
CA GLU A 260 7.64 10.64 14.45
C GLU A 260 7.69 11.93 15.27
N GLU A 261 7.98 13.09 14.64
CA GLU A 261 8.00 14.40 15.32
C GLU A 261 6.68 14.70 16.02
N TYR A 262 5.56 14.44 15.34
CA TYR A 262 4.21 14.67 15.90
C TYR A 262 3.64 13.46 16.65
N LYS A 263 4.43 12.39 16.84
CA LYS A 263 4.06 11.18 17.61
C LYS A 263 2.77 10.54 17.13
N VAL A 264 2.62 10.44 15.82
CA VAL A 264 1.49 9.70 15.22
C VAL A 264 1.71 8.21 15.49
N ASP A 265 0.70 7.55 16.03
CA ASP A 265 0.71 6.10 16.23
C ASP A 265 0.35 5.41 14.92
N TYR A 266 1.36 4.90 14.20
CA TYR A 266 1.18 4.14 12.97
C TYR A 266 2.13 2.95 12.95
N ASP A 267 1.80 1.94 12.17
CA ASP A 267 2.60 0.71 12.03
C ASP A 267 3.38 0.68 10.73
N ILE A 268 2.76 1.11 9.62
CA ILE A 268 3.28 0.96 8.26
C ILE A 268 3.21 2.31 7.53
N LEU A 269 4.28 2.66 6.81
CA LEU A 269 4.23 3.74 5.83
C LEU A 269 4.05 3.17 4.42
N GLY A 270 2.87 3.39 3.84
CA GLY A 270 2.53 2.98 2.48
C GLY A 270 2.98 4.01 1.44
N THR A 271 3.30 3.55 0.25
CA THR A 271 3.57 4.41 -0.90
C THR A 271 2.94 3.88 -2.18
N SER A 272 2.48 4.79 -3.05
CA SER A 272 2.25 4.48 -4.44
C SER A 272 3.59 4.43 -5.17
N TYR A 273 3.80 3.39 -5.97
CA TYR A 273 4.95 3.27 -6.85
C TYR A 273 4.51 2.80 -8.24
N TYR A 274 4.50 3.74 -9.15
CA TYR A 274 4.26 3.48 -10.58
C TYR A 274 5.57 3.76 -11.32
N PRO A 275 6.21 2.76 -11.95
CA PRO A 275 7.51 2.91 -12.61
C PRO A 275 7.56 4.07 -13.62
N TYR A 276 6.42 4.41 -14.20
CA TYR A 276 6.30 5.51 -15.17
C TYR A 276 6.60 6.91 -14.59
N TRP A 277 6.43 7.12 -13.25
CA TRP A 277 6.48 8.47 -12.65
C TRP A 277 7.31 8.54 -11.37
N HIS A 278 7.54 7.41 -10.70
CA HIS A 278 8.01 7.41 -9.31
C HIS A 278 9.49 7.05 -9.18
N GLY A 279 10.25 7.15 -10.28
CA GLY A 279 11.70 6.93 -10.29
C GLY A 279 12.09 5.45 -10.23
N THR A 280 13.36 5.21 -9.94
CA THR A 280 13.94 3.87 -10.02
C THR A 280 13.62 2.99 -8.80
N LEU A 281 13.66 1.67 -8.99
CA LEU A 281 13.59 0.69 -7.90
C LEU A 281 14.69 0.90 -6.84
N SER A 282 15.87 1.35 -7.25
CA SER A 282 16.95 1.72 -6.32
C SER A 282 16.54 2.85 -5.38
N ASN A 283 15.87 3.88 -5.91
CA ASN A 283 15.35 4.97 -5.10
C ASN A 283 14.27 4.48 -4.13
N LEU A 284 13.28 3.72 -4.62
CA LEU A 284 12.23 3.13 -3.79
C LEU A 284 12.83 2.31 -2.64
N LYS A 285 13.80 1.44 -2.94
CA LYS A 285 14.50 0.64 -1.94
C LYS A 285 15.19 1.52 -0.88
N ASN A 286 15.81 2.62 -1.27
CA ASN A 286 16.48 3.55 -0.35
C ASN A 286 15.46 4.26 0.55
N GLU A 287 14.30 4.64 0.02
CA GLU A 287 13.23 5.27 0.79
C GLU A 287 12.66 4.28 1.83
N ILE A 288 12.30 3.06 1.41
CA ILE A 288 11.82 1.99 2.29
C ILE A 288 12.86 1.67 3.38
N SER A 289 14.12 1.50 2.99
CA SER A 289 15.19 1.19 3.96
C SER A 289 15.39 2.30 5.00
N TYR A 290 15.15 3.56 4.64
CA TYR A 290 15.22 4.67 5.58
C TYR A 290 14.13 4.56 6.66
N VAL A 291 12.87 4.32 6.25
CA VAL A 291 11.75 4.15 7.17
C VAL A 291 12.03 3.02 8.16
N GLN A 292 12.47 1.87 7.65
CA GLN A 292 12.75 0.69 8.46
C GLN A 292 13.93 0.88 9.42
N THR A 293 15.03 1.47 8.95
CA THR A 293 16.27 1.55 9.75
C THR A 293 16.26 2.72 10.72
N LYS A 294 15.64 3.85 10.37
CA LYS A 294 15.64 5.05 11.22
C LYS A 294 14.49 5.05 12.22
N HIS A 295 13.31 4.62 11.79
CA HIS A 295 12.10 4.73 12.61
C HIS A 295 11.60 3.38 13.14
N ASN A 296 12.22 2.27 12.72
CA ASN A 296 11.78 0.90 13.07
C ASN A 296 10.29 0.68 12.77
N LYS A 297 9.85 1.20 11.62
CA LYS A 297 8.50 1.05 11.08
C LYS A 297 8.54 0.22 9.82
N ASP A 298 7.46 -0.50 9.55
CA ASP A 298 7.30 -1.19 8.28
C ASP A 298 7.00 -0.20 7.16
N ALA A 299 7.34 -0.59 5.93
CA ALA A 299 6.98 0.16 4.73
C ALA A 299 6.49 -0.81 3.65
N MET A 300 5.50 -0.38 2.88
CA MET A 300 4.93 -1.20 1.80
C MET A 300 4.62 -0.36 0.57
N VAL A 301 4.63 -1.02 -0.59
CA VAL A 301 4.02 -0.47 -1.80
C VAL A 301 2.54 -0.77 -1.72
N ALA A 302 1.74 0.26 -1.45
CA ALA A 302 0.28 0.16 -1.31
C ALA A 302 -0.43 0.16 -2.67
N GLU A 303 0.19 0.79 -3.67
CA GLU A 303 -0.31 0.83 -5.04
C GLU A 303 0.82 0.69 -6.04
N THR A 304 0.61 -0.18 -7.02
CA THR A 304 1.43 -0.28 -8.22
C THR A 304 0.63 -0.92 -9.35
N SER A 305 0.97 -0.60 -10.58
CA SER A 305 0.53 -1.35 -11.76
C SER A 305 1.49 -1.16 -12.90
N TYR A 306 1.45 -2.08 -13.85
CA TYR A 306 2.15 -1.98 -15.12
C TYR A 306 1.24 -2.49 -16.24
N ALA A 307 1.04 -1.68 -17.28
CA ALA A 307 0.17 -2.06 -18.37
C ALA A 307 0.84 -3.17 -19.23
N TYR A 308 0.16 -4.28 -19.42
CA TYR A 308 0.64 -5.37 -20.27
C TYR A 308 0.41 -5.10 -21.78
N THR A 309 -0.46 -4.14 -22.12
CA THR A 309 -0.78 -3.71 -23.49
C THR A 309 -1.09 -2.22 -23.51
N LEU A 310 -0.89 -1.60 -24.67
CA LEU A 310 -1.31 -0.23 -24.95
C LEU A 310 -2.70 -0.15 -25.57
N ASP A 311 -3.36 -1.30 -25.77
CA ASP A 311 -4.70 -1.36 -26.34
C ASP A 311 -5.69 -0.69 -25.37
N ASP A 312 -6.57 0.10 -25.95
CA ASP A 312 -7.66 0.78 -25.25
C ASP A 312 -8.99 0.11 -25.65
N SER A 313 -9.64 -0.54 -24.69
CA SER A 313 -10.87 -1.30 -24.94
C SER A 313 -12.14 -0.59 -24.48
N ASP A 314 -12.03 0.51 -23.71
CA ASP A 314 -13.16 1.19 -23.08
C ASP A 314 -13.38 2.63 -23.58
N GLY A 315 -12.50 3.16 -24.42
CA GLY A 315 -12.56 4.51 -24.97
C GLY A 315 -12.09 5.61 -24.02
N HIS A 316 -11.51 5.24 -22.87
CA HIS A 316 -10.85 6.15 -21.95
C HIS A 316 -9.34 5.98 -22.03
N GLU A 317 -8.62 7.06 -22.26
CA GLU A 317 -7.16 7.01 -22.39
C GLU A 317 -6.51 6.37 -21.17
N ASN A 318 -5.73 5.30 -21.40
CA ASN A 318 -4.92 4.69 -20.38
C ASN A 318 -3.85 5.66 -19.86
N THR A 319 -3.89 6.04 -18.60
CA THR A 319 -2.93 6.97 -17.98
C THR A 319 -1.68 6.27 -17.47
N VAL A 320 -1.81 5.00 -17.05
CA VAL A 320 -0.70 4.16 -16.58
C VAL A 320 -0.25 3.27 -17.72
N ARG A 321 0.73 3.72 -18.50
CA ARG A 321 1.22 3.01 -19.69
C ARG A 321 2.68 3.32 -19.97
N GLU A 322 3.34 2.42 -20.69
CA GLU A 322 4.72 2.61 -21.14
C GLU A 322 4.87 3.88 -22.00
N GLY A 323 6.00 4.56 -21.86
CA GLY A 323 6.32 5.78 -22.59
C GLY A 323 5.82 7.06 -21.93
N ASN A 324 5.15 6.99 -20.80
CA ASN A 324 4.80 8.18 -20.02
C ASN A 324 5.98 8.75 -19.22
N ASN A 325 7.05 7.97 -19.05
CA ASN A 325 8.28 8.40 -18.43
C ASN A 325 9.50 7.68 -19.01
N ASP A 326 10.53 8.44 -19.41
CA ASP A 326 11.77 7.90 -19.96
C ASP A 326 12.59 7.12 -18.91
N ASP A 327 12.33 7.37 -17.61
CA ASP A 327 13.04 6.71 -16.51
C ASP A 327 12.51 5.29 -16.21
N SER A 328 11.45 4.86 -16.88
CA SER A 328 10.89 3.51 -16.73
C SER A 328 11.82 2.40 -17.24
N ALA A 329 12.82 2.76 -18.06
CA ALA A 329 13.81 1.82 -18.61
C ALA A 329 14.70 1.17 -17.53
N ASP A 330 14.74 1.72 -16.32
CA ASP A 330 15.51 1.18 -15.19
C ASP A 330 14.64 0.35 -14.20
N ALA A 331 13.37 0.19 -14.48
CA ALA A 331 12.42 -0.62 -13.70
C ALA A 331 12.25 -2.05 -14.35
#